data_8f603b44d61fdc6ab99a45fd76caff75
#
_entry.id   8f603b44d61fdc6ab99a45fd76caff75
#
_cell.length_a   1.000
_cell.length_b   1.000
_cell.length_c   1.000
_cell.angle_alpha   90.00
_cell.angle_beta   90.00
_cell.angle_gamma   90.00
#
_symmetry.space_group_name_H-M   'P 1'
#
loop_
_entity.id
_entity.type
_entity.pdbx_description
1 polymer ?
#
loop_
_entity_poly.entity_id
_entity_poly.type
_entity_poly.pdbx_seq_one_letter_code
_entity_poly.pdbx_strand_id
1 'polypeptide(L)'
;FKTSLAVACLSCNDTRLIYYKETPAAGMRCSRILNEAKVAQQLKTAIADAEDILGIKITGAVVGMPRFYVRTEENSARNDTRDPDSYISEAEIEELKSFAQDSYPLEDPEREAVYGAVAQSFSTSEEFQLIEDDVIGMSGKVLEGNFKIFIGNKSSLERIDRVMRSVGIVSL
;
A
#
# COMPACT_ATOMS: atom_id res chain seq x y z
N PHE A 1 21.75 -8.96 -4.12
CA PHE A 1 20.33 -8.61 -4.08
C PHE A 1 19.49 -9.85 -4.41
N LYS A 2 18.32 -9.99 -3.80
CA LYS A 2 17.40 -11.11 -3.97
C LYS A 2 16.00 -10.58 -4.29
N THR A 3 15.22 -11.36 -5.00
CA THR A 3 13.77 -11.21 -5.15
C THR A 3 13.13 -12.31 -4.30
N SER A 4 12.17 -11.96 -3.46
CA SER A 4 11.46 -12.91 -2.60
C SER A 4 10.00 -12.98 -3.01
N LEU A 5 9.48 -14.20 -3.08
CA LEU A 5 8.05 -14.48 -3.23
C LEU A 5 7.58 -15.22 -1.98
N ALA A 6 6.54 -14.69 -1.36
CA ALA A 6 5.88 -15.30 -0.22
C ALA A 6 4.39 -15.46 -0.53
N VAL A 7 3.81 -16.60 -0.15
CA VAL A 7 2.36 -16.82 -0.20
C VAL A 7 1.90 -17.16 1.20
N ALA A 8 0.89 -16.45 1.68
CA ALA A 8 0.31 -16.66 3.00
C ALA A 8 -1.19 -16.98 2.88
N CYS A 9 -1.66 -17.83 3.76
CA CYS A 9 -3.07 -18.07 3.97
C CYS A 9 -3.56 -17.13 5.09
N LEU A 10 -4.57 -16.33 4.78
CA LEU A 10 -5.23 -15.44 5.74
C LEU A 10 -6.50 -16.13 6.25
N SER A 11 -6.65 -16.24 7.54
CA SER A 11 -7.88 -16.63 8.23
C SER A 11 -8.26 -15.56 9.25
N CYS A 12 -9.49 -15.58 9.74
CA CYS A 12 -10.03 -14.52 10.62
C CYS A 12 -9.13 -14.13 11.80
N ASN A 13 -8.26 -15.03 12.27
CA ASN A 13 -7.40 -14.78 13.44
C ASN A 13 -5.94 -15.21 13.25
N ASP A 14 -5.54 -15.63 12.04
CA ASP A 14 -4.18 -16.13 11.82
C ASP A 14 -3.71 -15.90 10.39
N THR A 15 -2.44 -15.55 10.27
CA THR A 15 -1.74 -15.41 8.99
C THR A 15 -0.62 -16.45 8.93
N ARG A 16 -0.79 -17.49 8.12
CA ARG A 16 0.18 -18.56 7.98
C ARG A 16 0.92 -18.50 6.66
N LEU A 17 2.24 -18.37 6.72
CA LEU A 17 3.10 -18.50 5.55
C LEU A 17 3.06 -19.96 5.04
N ILE A 18 2.67 -20.16 3.78
CA ILE A 18 2.54 -21.48 3.14
C ILE A 18 3.57 -21.73 2.05
N TYR A 19 4.18 -20.67 1.53
CA TYR A 19 5.28 -20.76 0.56
C TYR A 19 6.23 -19.57 0.70
N TYR A 20 7.52 -19.81 0.57
CA TYR A 20 8.54 -18.78 0.52
C TYR A 20 9.70 -19.22 -0.36
N LYS A 21 10.11 -18.35 -1.28
CA LYS A 21 11.29 -18.57 -2.13
C LYS A 21 12.04 -17.29 -2.36
N GLU A 22 13.36 -17.37 -2.24
CA GLU A 22 14.27 -16.32 -2.66
C GLU A 22 15.02 -16.73 -3.91
N THR A 23 15.15 -15.79 -4.84
CA THR A 23 15.96 -15.96 -6.04
C THR A 23 16.92 -14.79 -6.22
N PRO A 24 18.14 -15.00 -6.78
CA PRO A 24 19.02 -13.88 -7.10
C PRO A 24 18.31 -12.89 -8.01
N ALA A 25 18.35 -11.59 -7.71
CA ALA A 25 17.68 -10.58 -8.49
C ALA A 25 18.27 -10.45 -9.89
N ALA A 26 17.49 -10.70 -10.93
CA ALA A 26 17.87 -10.54 -12.33
C ALA A 26 17.21 -9.29 -12.92
N GLY A 27 17.98 -8.49 -13.66
CA GLY A 27 17.45 -7.27 -14.28
C GLY A 27 17.21 -6.09 -13.32
N MET A 28 17.69 -6.20 -12.08
CA MET A 28 17.58 -5.17 -11.06
C MET A 28 18.96 -4.74 -10.54
N ARG A 29 19.11 -3.48 -10.20
CA ARG A 29 20.29 -2.93 -9.50
C ARG A 29 19.86 -1.90 -8.47
N CYS A 30 20.34 -2.01 -7.25
CA CYS A 30 19.95 -1.14 -6.13
C CYS A 30 18.42 -1.01 -6.01
N SER A 31 17.73 -2.13 -6.10
CA SER A 31 16.25 -2.23 -6.09
C SER A 31 15.52 -1.50 -7.24
N ARG A 32 16.25 -1.00 -8.25
CA ARG A 32 15.67 -0.43 -9.47
C ARG A 32 15.57 -1.50 -10.54
N ILE A 33 14.43 -1.54 -11.22
CA ILE A 33 14.25 -2.36 -12.42
C ILE A 33 15.01 -1.68 -13.56
N LEU A 34 16.04 -2.35 -14.07
CA LEU A 34 16.81 -1.91 -15.24
C LEU A 34 16.39 -2.63 -16.52
N ASN A 35 15.96 -3.89 -16.37
CA ASN A 35 15.52 -4.73 -17.48
C ASN A 35 14.22 -5.46 -17.11
N GLU A 36 13.11 -4.91 -17.58
CA GLU A 36 11.76 -5.41 -17.27
C GLU A 36 11.57 -6.85 -17.74
N ALA A 37 12.09 -7.23 -18.90
CA ALA A 37 11.96 -8.58 -19.45
C ALA A 37 12.65 -9.64 -18.58
N LYS A 38 13.85 -9.32 -18.04
CA LYS A 38 14.56 -10.23 -17.14
C LYS A 38 13.84 -10.40 -15.81
N VAL A 39 13.30 -9.31 -15.25
CA VAL A 39 12.51 -9.35 -14.02
C VAL A 39 11.24 -10.14 -14.23
N ALA A 40 10.50 -9.87 -15.32
CA ALA A 40 9.29 -10.60 -15.68
C ALA A 40 9.53 -12.11 -15.85
N GLN A 41 10.61 -12.49 -16.54
CA GLN A 41 10.96 -13.91 -16.71
C GLN A 41 11.23 -14.60 -15.36
N GLN A 42 11.97 -13.92 -14.47
CA GLN A 42 12.25 -14.42 -13.13
C GLN A 42 10.97 -14.59 -12.30
N LEU A 43 10.09 -13.58 -12.32
CA LEU A 43 8.81 -13.65 -11.62
C LEU A 43 7.91 -14.76 -12.17
N LYS A 44 7.80 -14.90 -13.48
CA LYS A 44 7.04 -16.02 -14.10
C LYS A 44 7.51 -17.39 -13.59
N THR A 45 8.82 -17.59 -13.52
CA THR A 45 9.38 -18.85 -13.02
C THR A 45 9.04 -19.06 -11.54
N ALA A 46 9.17 -18.01 -10.71
CA ALA A 46 8.88 -18.11 -9.28
C ALA A 46 7.39 -18.32 -8.99
N ILE A 47 6.51 -17.65 -9.75
CA ILE A 47 5.05 -17.77 -9.63
C ILE A 47 4.61 -19.17 -10.05
N ALA A 48 5.08 -19.67 -11.21
CA ALA A 48 4.75 -21.02 -11.70
C ALA A 48 5.16 -22.10 -10.69
N ASP A 49 6.35 -21.98 -10.10
CA ASP A 49 6.83 -22.91 -9.07
C ASP A 49 5.94 -22.89 -7.82
N ALA A 50 5.49 -21.71 -7.38
CA ALA A 50 4.57 -21.58 -6.25
C ALA A 50 3.18 -22.17 -6.57
N GLU A 51 2.65 -21.88 -7.76
CA GLU A 51 1.37 -22.42 -8.25
C GLU A 51 1.37 -23.93 -8.32
N ASP A 52 2.45 -24.52 -8.87
CA ASP A 52 2.61 -25.97 -9.00
C ASP A 52 2.69 -26.67 -7.63
N ILE A 53 3.45 -26.09 -6.68
CA ILE A 53 3.59 -26.66 -5.34
C ILE A 53 2.31 -26.54 -4.52
N LEU A 54 1.60 -25.41 -4.63
CA LEU A 54 0.42 -25.13 -3.82
C LEU A 54 -0.89 -25.61 -4.45
N GLY A 55 -0.89 -25.92 -5.75
CA GLY A 55 -2.10 -26.29 -6.48
C GLY A 55 -3.12 -25.13 -6.62
N ILE A 56 -2.65 -23.89 -6.61
CA ILE A 56 -3.48 -22.68 -6.71
C ILE A 56 -3.09 -21.83 -7.90
N LYS A 57 -3.93 -20.85 -8.26
CA LYS A 57 -3.61 -19.82 -9.24
C LYS A 57 -3.39 -18.49 -8.52
N ILE A 58 -2.28 -17.80 -8.83
CA ILE A 58 -1.93 -16.51 -8.25
C ILE A 58 -2.30 -15.44 -9.27
N THR A 59 -3.23 -14.54 -8.91
CA THR A 59 -3.75 -13.48 -9.80
C THR A 59 -3.44 -12.08 -9.30
N GLY A 60 -3.08 -11.94 -8.01
CA GLY A 60 -2.75 -10.66 -7.39
C GLY A 60 -1.63 -10.82 -6.38
N ALA A 61 -0.90 -9.74 -6.12
CA ALA A 61 0.16 -9.72 -5.11
C ALA A 61 0.38 -8.32 -4.56
N VAL A 62 0.72 -8.24 -3.28
CA VAL A 62 1.27 -7.03 -2.66
C VAL A 62 2.76 -6.92 -3.00
N VAL A 63 3.18 -5.79 -3.54
CA VAL A 63 4.55 -5.56 -3.98
C VAL A 63 5.27 -4.66 -2.99
N GLY A 64 6.30 -5.20 -2.32
CA GLY A 64 7.17 -4.42 -1.44
C GLY A 64 8.03 -3.43 -2.22
N MET A 65 7.91 -2.14 -1.88
CA MET A 65 8.71 -1.07 -2.46
C MET A 65 9.98 -0.82 -1.66
N PRO A 66 11.13 -0.53 -2.34
CA PRO A 66 12.35 -0.23 -1.63
C PRO A 66 12.29 1.15 -0.97
N ARG A 67 12.63 1.20 0.33
CA ARG A 67 12.60 2.41 1.15
C ARG A 67 13.36 3.61 0.53
N PHE A 68 14.42 3.38 -0.21
CA PHE A 68 15.27 4.44 -0.78
C PHE A 68 14.60 5.30 -1.86
N TYR A 69 13.43 4.91 -2.35
CA TYR A 69 12.71 5.62 -3.42
C TYR A 69 11.38 6.19 -2.95
N VAL A 70 11.13 6.08 -1.66
CA VAL A 70 9.91 6.58 -1.04
C VAL A 70 10.31 7.51 0.10
N ARG A 71 9.92 8.77 0.02
CA ARG A 71 9.95 9.70 1.14
C ARG A 71 8.63 9.67 1.89
N THR A 72 8.66 10.03 3.14
CA THR A 72 7.46 10.10 3.96
C THR A 72 7.27 11.52 4.47
N GLU A 73 6.06 12.02 4.36
CA GLU A 73 5.65 13.33 4.84
C GLU A 73 4.40 13.17 5.70
N GLU A 74 4.05 14.21 6.45
CA GLU A 74 2.84 14.24 7.26
C GLU A 74 1.81 15.16 6.59
N ASN A 75 0.56 14.72 6.60
CA ASN A 75 -0.57 15.53 6.21
C ASN A 75 -1.75 15.24 7.13
N SER A 76 -2.64 16.21 7.29
CA SER A 76 -3.86 16.05 8.05
C SER A 76 -5.06 16.35 7.19
N ALA A 77 -6.15 15.70 7.53
CA ALA A 77 -7.45 15.94 6.91
C ALA A 77 -8.50 16.07 8.01
N ARG A 78 -9.51 16.89 7.75
CA ARG A 78 -10.55 17.20 8.73
C ARG A 78 -11.90 17.28 8.06
N ASN A 79 -12.91 16.70 8.71
CA ASN A 79 -14.32 16.80 8.36
C ASN A 79 -15.08 17.45 9.49
N ASP A 80 -15.55 18.71 9.28
CA ASP A 80 -16.29 19.52 10.25
C ASP A 80 -17.81 19.50 10.04
N THR A 81 -18.28 18.89 8.96
CA THR A 81 -19.70 18.97 8.53
C THR A 81 -20.52 17.76 8.95
N ARG A 82 -19.99 16.95 9.87
CA ARG A 82 -20.67 15.73 10.33
C ARG A 82 -21.89 16.04 11.18
N ASP A 83 -22.91 15.19 11.01
CA ASP A 83 -24.01 15.13 11.96
C ASP A 83 -23.48 14.67 13.33
N PRO A 84 -23.68 15.45 14.41
CA PRO A 84 -23.16 15.10 15.73
C PRO A 84 -23.75 13.80 16.29
N ASP A 85 -24.91 13.37 15.80
CA ASP A 85 -25.59 12.17 16.22
C ASP A 85 -25.23 10.95 15.37
N SER A 86 -24.44 11.14 14.29
CA SER A 86 -23.94 10.04 13.45
C SER A 86 -22.69 9.40 14.04
N TYR A 87 -22.56 8.08 13.84
CA TYR A 87 -21.36 7.35 14.21
C TYR A 87 -20.31 7.39 13.09
N ILE A 88 -19.05 7.45 13.49
CA ILE A 88 -17.91 7.40 12.55
C ILE A 88 -17.84 5.98 11.96
N SER A 89 -17.83 5.91 10.65
CA SER A 89 -17.74 4.66 9.89
C SER A 89 -16.36 4.47 9.26
N GLU A 90 -16.00 3.23 8.93
CA GLU A 90 -14.79 2.92 8.15
C GLU A 90 -14.76 3.69 6.81
N ALA A 91 -15.93 3.87 6.17
CA ALA A 91 -16.02 4.61 4.91
C ALA A 91 -15.62 6.08 5.05
N GLU A 92 -15.98 6.74 6.15
CA GLU A 92 -15.56 8.12 6.42
C GLU A 92 -14.05 8.23 6.71
N ILE A 93 -13.47 7.22 7.35
CA ILE A 93 -12.02 7.16 7.57
C ILE A 93 -11.28 7.01 6.24
N GLU A 94 -11.74 6.13 5.35
CA GLU A 94 -11.14 5.96 4.01
C GLU A 94 -11.33 7.21 3.13
N GLU A 95 -12.47 7.90 3.23
CA GLU A 95 -12.69 9.18 2.56
C GLU A 95 -11.72 10.25 3.06
N LEU A 96 -11.55 10.35 4.38
CA LEU A 96 -10.62 11.29 5.01
C LEU A 96 -9.17 11.01 4.61
N LYS A 97 -8.79 9.75 4.56
CA LYS A 97 -7.48 9.29 4.09
C LYS A 97 -7.24 9.63 2.62
N SER A 98 -8.24 9.37 1.77
CA SER A 98 -8.17 9.74 0.34
C SER A 98 -8.02 11.24 0.17
N PHE A 99 -8.76 12.04 0.93
CA PHE A 99 -8.63 13.49 0.92
C PHE A 99 -7.24 13.95 1.35
N ALA A 100 -6.66 13.33 2.39
CA ALA A 100 -5.31 13.63 2.83
C ALA A 100 -4.25 13.30 1.77
N GLN A 101 -4.45 12.24 0.97
CA GLN A 101 -3.57 11.89 -0.15
C GLN A 101 -3.67 12.91 -1.29
N ASP A 102 -4.90 13.23 -1.70
CA ASP A 102 -5.18 14.07 -2.87
C ASP A 102 -4.85 15.54 -2.62
N SER A 103 -4.99 16.01 -1.37
CA SER A 103 -4.70 17.39 -0.97
C SER A 103 -3.22 17.66 -0.70
N TYR A 104 -2.36 16.62 -0.64
CA TYR A 104 -0.94 16.82 -0.37
C TYR A 104 -0.24 17.54 -1.53
N PRO A 105 0.43 18.69 -1.29
CA PRO A 105 1.11 19.46 -2.33
C PRO A 105 2.44 18.78 -2.71
N LEU A 106 2.47 18.11 -3.86
CA LEU A 106 3.69 17.53 -4.41
C LEU A 106 4.63 18.64 -4.92
N GLU A 107 5.95 18.49 -4.68
CA GLU A 107 6.97 19.42 -5.19
C GLU A 107 7.12 19.35 -6.71
N ASP A 108 7.06 18.16 -7.29
CA ASP A 108 7.12 17.90 -8.72
C ASP A 108 5.98 16.94 -9.14
N PRO A 109 4.75 17.45 -9.35
CA PRO A 109 3.59 16.61 -9.68
C PRO A 109 3.72 15.84 -11.00
N GLU A 110 4.67 16.22 -11.89
CA GLU A 110 4.91 15.48 -13.13
C GLU A 110 5.73 14.20 -12.89
N ARG A 111 6.61 14.22 -11.89
CA ARG A 111 7.53 13.11 -11.59
C ARG A 111 7.18 12.32 -10.36
N GLU A 112 6.49 12.94 -9.41
CA GLU A 112 6.13 12.35 -8.13
C GLU A 112 4.67 11.91 -8.11
N ALA A 113 4.40 10.90 -7.30
CA ALA A 113 3.04 10.47 -6.95
C ALA A 113 2.97 10.12 -5.47
N VAL A 114 1.81 10.31 -4.89
CA VAL A 114 1.46 9.71 -3.60
C VAL A 114 1.19 8.24 -3.84
N TYR A 115 1.93 7.37 -3.14
CA TYR A 115 1.77 5.91 -3.22
C TYR A 115 0.69 5.41 -2.25
N GLY A 116 0.44 6.18 -1.19
CA GLY A 116 -0.57 5.86 -0.20
C GLY A 116 -0.40 6.69 1.06
N ALA A 117 -1.33 6.52 1.99
CA ALA A 117 -1.30 7.11 3.31
C ALA A 117 -1.58 6.06 4.38
N VAL A 118 -0.99 6.25 5.55
CA VAL A 118 -1.24 5.42 6.74
C VAL A 118 -1.62 6.33 7.88
N ALA A 119 -2.77 6.06 8.49
CA ALA A 119 -3.25 6.77 9.65
C ALA A 119 -2.25 6.65 10.80
N GLN A 120 -2.00 7.77 11.48
CA GLN A 120 -1.13 7.84 12.66
C GLN A 120 -1.98 8.06 13.92
N SER A 121 -2.96 8.92 13.83
CA SER A 121 -3.89 9.22 14.91
C SER A 121 -5.14 9.89 14.37
N PHE A 122 -6.21 9.78 15.13
CA PHE A 122 -7.45 10.51 14.92
C PHE A 122 -7.77 11.38 16.13
N SER A 123 -8.60 12.38 15.91
CA SER A 123 -9.15 13.23 16.94
C SER A 123 -10.60 13.56 16.62
N THR A 124 -11.41 13.67 17.66
CA THR A 124 -12.79 14.17 17.60
C THR A 124 -12.88 15.52 18.29
N SER A 125 -14.08 16.08 18.42
CA SER A 125 -14.31 17.30 19.21
C SER A 125 -14.00 17.14 20.70
N GLU A 126 -13.95 15.92 21.20
CA GLU A 126 -13.86 15.62 22.64
C GLU A 126 -12.58 14.85 23.00
N GLU A 127 -12.05 14.02 22.08
CA GLU A 127 -10.91 13.12 22.35
C GLU A 127 -9.82 13.25 21.30
N PHE A 128 -8.57 13.00 21.73
CA PHE A 128 -7.36 13.15 20.93
C PHE A 128 -6.52 11.88 20.94
N GLN A 129 -5.69 11.71 19.90
CA GLN A 129 -4.73 10.61 19.76
C GLN A 129 -5.36 9.21 19.76
N LEU A 130 -6.54 9.10 19.20
CA LEU A 130 -7.24 7.83 19.01
C LEU A 130 -6.59 7.02 17.88
N ILE A 131 -6.62 5.70 17.99
CA ILE A 131 -6.33 4.81 16.87
C ILE A 131 -7.60 4.53 16.07
N GLU A 132 -7.47 3.97 14.88
CA GLU A 132 -8.59 3.71 13.96
C GLU A 132 -9.69 2.86 14.60
N ASP A 133 -9.31 1.76 15.27
CA ASP A 133 -10.25 0.87 15.94
C ASP A 133 -11.04 1.56 17.08
N ASP A 134 -10.44 2.54 17.73
CA ASP A 134 -11.10 3.26 18.83
C ASP A 134 -12.09 4.31 18.31
N VAL A 135 -11.79 4.94 17.16
CA VAL A 135 -12.61 6.03 16.62
C VAL A 135 -13.83 5.53 15.88
N ILE A 136 -13.79 4.31 15.32
CA ILE A 136 -14.94 3.69 14.66
C ILE A 136 -16.07 3.48 15.67
N GLY A 137 -17.26 3.97 15.32
CA GLY A 137 -18.45 3.89 16.18
C GLY A 137 -18.58 5.03 17.21
N MET A 138 -17.59 5.94 17.31
CA MET A 138 -17.74 7.17 18.10
C MET A 138 -18.65 8.18 17.39
N SER A 139 -19.33 9.01 18.15
CA SER A 139 -20.08 10.17 17.64
C SER A 139 -19.25 11.44 17.79
N GLY A 140 -19.59 12.48 17.01
CA GLY A 140 -18.92 13.77 17.11
C GLY A 140 -19.09 14.62 15.86
N LYS A 141 -19.03 15.93 16.02
CA LYS A 141 -19.16 16.92 14.93
C LYS A 141 -17.93 17.00 14.03
N VAL A 142 -16.78 16.65 14.59
CA VAL A 142 -15.49 16.77 13.93
C VAL A 142 -14.81 15.42 13.92
N LEU A 143 -14.23 15.08 12.79
CA LEU A 143 -13.26 14.01 12.65
C LEU A 143 -12.02 14.58 11.99
N GLU A 144 -10.90 14.53 12.67
CA GLU A 144 -9.59 14.89 12.14
C GLU A 144 -8.67 13.68 12.16
N GLY A 145 -7.96 13.43 11.06
CA GLY A 145 -6.96 12.38 10.95
C GLY A 145 -5.60 12.94 10.58
N ASN A 146 -4.56 12.45 11.24
CA ASN A 146 -3.17 12.68 10.89
C ASN A 146 -2.62 11.46 10.16
N PHE A 147 -2.04 11.69 9.00
CA PHE A 147 -1.60 10.63 8.09
C PHE A 147 -0.12 10.78 7.75
N LYS A 148 0.57 9.66 7.66
CA LYS A 148 1.87 9.58 7.03
C LYS A 148 1.68 9.28 5.56
N ILE A 149 2.09 10.21 4.70
CA ILE A 149 1.98 10.15 3.25
C ILE A 149 3.26 9.55 2.68
N PHE A 150 3.14 8.58 1.79
CA PHE A 150 4.25 7.95 1.10
C PHE A 150 4.33 8.47 -0.33
N ILE A 151 5.46 9.11 -0.66
CA ILE A 151 5.64 9.79 -1.94
C ILE A 151 6.83 9.19 -2.66
N GLY A 152 6.68 8.90 -3.93
CA GLY A 152 7.73 8.35 -4.74
C GLY A 152 7.63 8.71 -6.22
N ASN A 153 8.57 8.20 -7.01
CA ASN A 153 8.66 8.54 -8.43
C ASN A 153 7.64 7.74 -9.26
N LYS A 154 6.80 8.43 -10.04
CA LYS A 154 5.79 7.83 -10.93
C LYS A 154 6.36 6.75 -11.85
N SER A 155 7.51 7.03 -12.48
CA SER A 155 8.10 6.08 -13.41
C SER A 155 8.56 4.78 -12.76
N SER A 156 8.87 4.78 -11.47
CA SER A 156 9.21 3.58 -10.72
C SER A 156 7.98 2.72 -10.46
N LEU A 157 6.87 3.35 -10.07
CA LEU A 157 5.58 2.68 -9.84
C LEU A 157 5.04 2.07 -11.15
N GLU A 158 5.00 2.88 -12.22
CA GLU A 158 4.54 2.43 -13.54
C GLU A 158 5.36 1.25 -14.08
N ARG A 159 6.68 1.25 -13.82
CA ARG A 159 7.57 0.16 -14.24
C ARG A 159 7.28 -1.14 -13.51
N ILE A 160 7.01 -1.05 -12.21
CA ILE A 160 6.59 -2.20 -11.41
C ILE A 160 5.26 -2.73 -11.94
N ASP A 161 4.28 -1.87 -12.12
CA ASP A 161 2.96 -2.22 -12.61
C ASP A 161 3.03 -2.90 -14.00
N ARG A 162 3.81 -2.35 -14.93
CA ARG A 162 4.05 -3.00 -16.22
C ARG A 162 4.64 -4.40 -16.11
N VAL A 163 5.63 -4.58 -15.22
CA VAL A 163 6.22 -5.90 -15.01
C VAL A 163 5.20 -6.87 -14.42
N MET A 164 4.44 -6.45 -13.40
CA MET A 164 3.42 -7.30 -12.77
C MET A 164 2.32 -7.69 -13.76
N ARG A 165 1.80 -6.76 -14.53
CA ARG A 165 0.81 -7.05 -15.60
C ARG A 165 1.37 -7.99 -16.66
N SER A 166 2.65 -7.85 -17.04
CA SER A 166 3.30 -8.72 -18.03
C SER A 166 3.41 -10.18 -17.60
N VAL A 167 3.32 -10.44 -16.30
CA VAL A 167 3.30 -11.79 -15.71
C VAL A 167 1.89 -12.25 -15.30
N GLY A 168 0.86 -11.45 -15.60
CA GLY A 168 -0.54 -11.76 -15.32
C GLY A 168 -0.97 -11.54 -13.87
N ILE A 169 -0.22 -10.72 -13.12
CA ILE A 169 -0.49 -10.40 -11.72
C ILE A 169 -0.99 -8.96 -11.61
N VAL A 170 -2.05 -8.76 -10.83
CA VAL A 170 -2.50 -7.43 -10.41
C VAL A 170 -1.70 -7.03 -9.16
N SER A 171 -1.05 -5.88 -9.18
CA SER A 171 -0.47 -5.28 -7.97
C SER A 171 -1.59 -4.71 -7.10
N LEU A 172 -1.67 -5.17 -5.87
CA LEU A 172 -2.64 -4.76 -4.85
C LEU A 172 -2.03 -3.66 -3.98
#